data_7f243520bee1a04c6e03e698a8fde084
#
_entry.id   7f243520bee1a04c6e03e698a8fde084
#
_cell.length_a   1.000
_cell.length_b   1.000
_cell.length_c   1.000
_cell.angle_alpha   90.00
_cell.angle_beta   90.00
_cell.angle_gamma   90.00
#
_symmetry.space_group_name_H-M   'P 1'
#
loop_
_entity.id
_entity.type
_entity.pdbx_description
1 polymer ?
#
loop_
_entity_poly.entity_id
_entity_poly.type
_entity_poly.pdbx_seq_one_letter_code
_entity_poly.pdbx_strand_id
1 'polypeptide(L)'
;MSAPRIGYVLKVYPRFSETFVVTEILAREAQGEQLEIFALRHSTDPRFHPELARVQAPVHYVPRPERASEGWAVLARAAEVVPGFGERLAALLPDLVRTEASEVHQGVALAVAVVEQGITHLHAHFASLSARVAEIASRLTGVPFTVTTHAKDIFHESVDPARLRRTLEHAHDVVAISEYNRRHLRAAFPEHARKLRLVRNGLEFARFPYRDPAPVGESLRVVAVGRLVEKKGFAGLVRAVAARRAAGARLSVTIAGGGELEAGLRALVAELGLEDVVQLAGPRTQAEVCRLLRAADVFVAPCVVGADGNADGLPTVLLEAMAMGVPVIASDVTGIPEVVRNSGPRTGVLVPAGAHDELVRALAVVAGPGFDRTGTARAARALVKRDYDSTGQAAALRALLPVPIPEGASR
;
A
#
# COMPACT_ATOMS: atom_id res chain seq x y z
N MET A 1 -32.47 10.26 4.58
CA MET A 1 -31.37 9.44 5.11
C MET A 1 -30.10 10.24 5.02
N SER A 2 -29.33 10.42 6.10
CA SER A 2 -28.03 11.11 6.07
C SER A 2 -27.02 10.31 5.26
N ALA A 3 -26.08 11.00 4.59
CA ALA A 3 -25.01 10.34 3.86
C ALA A 3 -24.17 9.46 4.81
N PRO A 4 -23.65 8.30 4.35
CA PRO A 4 -22.80 7.45 5.17
C PRO A 4 -21.59 8.22 5.68
N ARG A 5 -21.26 8.06 6.98
CA ARG A 5 -20.07 8.60 7.61
C ARG A 5 -19.09 7.48 7.89
N ILE A 6 -17.89 7.58 7.33
CA ILE A 6 -16.94 6.47 7.27
C ILE A 6 -15.74 6.77 8.15
N GLY A 7 -15.45 5.87 9.09
CA GLY A 7 -14.27 5.94 9.96
C GLY A 7 -13.11 5.13 9.38
N TYR A 8 -12.04 5.79 8.93
CA TYR A 8 -10.78 5.15 8.58
C TYR A 8 -10.00 4.76 9.82
N VAL A 9 -9.67 3.49 9.99
CA VAL A 9 -8.87 3.00 11.13
C VAL A 9 -7.46 2.71 10.65
N LEU A 10 -6.50 3.52 11.09
CA LEU A 10 -5.10 3.50 10.65
C LEU A 10 -4.16 3.27 11.84
N LYS A 11 -3.17 2.40 11.69
CA LYS A 11 -2.20 2.14 12.75
C LYS A 11 -1.41 3.40 13.15
N VAL A 12 -0.97 4.14 12.16
CA VAL A 12 -0.24 5.41 12.30
C VAL A 12 -0.72 6.35 11.21
N TYR A 13 -1.04 7.58 11.55
CA TYR A 13 -1.36 8.60 10.56
C TYR A 13 -0.82 9.97 11.00
N PRO A 14 -0.27 10.77 10.06
CA PRO A 14 0.08 10.41 8.69
C PRO A 14 1.36 9.56 8.60
N ARG A 15 1.57 8.82 7.48
CA ARG A 15 2.81 8.09 7.20
C ARG A 15 3.42 8.47 5.86
N PHE A 16 4.73 8.72 5.88
CA PHE A 16 5.48 9.10 4.69
C PHE A 16 5.46 8.02 3.59
N SER A 17 5.48 6.74 3.98
CA SER A 17 5.52 5.62 3.02
C SER A 17 4.15 5.11 2.57
N GLU A 18 3.04 5.67 3.07
CA GLU A 18 1.67 5.19 2.80
C GLU A 18 0.86 6.21 2.00
N THR A 19 1.45 6.74 0.91
CA THR A 19 0.83 7.73 0.03
C THR A 19 -0.48 7.26 -0.60
N PHE A 20 -0.65 5.94 -0.78
CA PHE A 20 -1.85 5.34 -1.33
C PHE A 20 -3.08 5.56 -0.43
N VAL A 21 -2.91 5.57 0.91
CA VAL A 21 -4.00 5.88 1.86
C VAL A 21 -4.48 7.32 1.65
N VAL A 22 -3.54 8.27 1.54
CA VAL A 22 -3.87 9.68 1.31
C VAL A 22 -4.56 9.85 -0.05
N THR A 23 -4.07 9.18 -1.09
CA THR A 23 -4.68 9.23 -2.43
C THR A 23 -6.11 8.68 -2.41
N GLU A 24 -6.36 7.59 -1.68
CA GLU A 24 -7.69 6.99 -1.52
C GLU A 24 -8.64 7.95 -0.79
N ILE A 25 -8.20 8.51 0.36
CA ILE A 25 -8.99 9.49 1.13
C ILE A 25 -9.37 10.67 0.24
N LEU A 26 -8.41 11.30 -0.44
CA LEU A 26 -8.65 12.44 -1.32
C LEU A 26 -9.64 12.11 -2.47
N ALA A 27 -9.53 10.91 -3.04
CA ALA A 27 -10.43 10.49 -4.11
C ALA A 27 -11.86 10.26 -3.61
N ARG A 28 -12.04 9.79 -2.38
CA ARG A 28 -13.35 9.61 -1.74
C ARG A 28 -13.96 10.94 -1.31
N GLU A 29 -13.16 11.84 -0.72
CA GLU A 29 -13.60 13.21 -0.42
C GLU A 29 -14.06 13.96 -1.67
N ALA A 30 -13.32 13.81 -2.79
CA ALA A 30 -13.70 14.41 -4.06
C ALA A 30 -15.03 13.87 -4.61
N GLN A 31 -15.49 12.69 -4.18
CA GLN A 31 -16.79 12.10 -4.47
C GLN A 31 -17.89 12.49 -3.46
N GLY A 32 -17.56 13.38 -2.52
CA GLY A 32 -18.50 13.89 -1.50
C GLY A 32 -18.74 12.93 -0.33
N GLU A 33 -17.88 11.93 -0.11
CA GLU A 33 -17.98 11.05 1.04
C GLU A 33 -17.52 11.77 2.32
N GLN A 34 -18.23 11.53 3.43
CA GLN A 34 -17.87 12.05 4.74
C GLN A 34 -16.95 11.07 5.44
N LEU A 35 -15.71 11.49 5.67
CA LEU A 35 -14.65 10.67 6.23
C LEU A 35 -14.18 11.21 7.57
N GLU A 36 -13.85 10.31 8.51
CA GLU A 36 -13.16 10.57 9.76
C GLU A 36 -11.93 9.64 9.85
N ILE A 37 -10.81 10.11 10.36
CA ILE A 37 -9.58 9.31 10.48
C ILE A 37 -9.32 9.00 11.95
N PHE A 38 -9.31 7.73 12.30
CA PHE A 38 -8.97 7.21 13.63
C PHE A 38 -7.56 6.61 13.60
N ALA A 39 -6.59 7.36 14.11
CA ALA A 39 -5.19 6.93 14.17
C ALA A 39 -4.90 6.30 15.54
N LEU A 40 -4.35 5.08 15.54
CA LEU A 40 -4.03 4.35 16.77
C LEU A 40 -2.70 4.78 17.40
N ARG A 41 -1.86 5.48 16.64
CA ARG A 41 -0.55 6.01 17.09
C ARG A 41 -0.22 7.29 16.34
N HIS A 42 0.51 8.17 17.02
CA HIS A 42 1.10 9.35 16.37
C HIS A 42 2.21 8.96 15.38
N SER A 43 2.40 9.79 14.38
CA SER A 43 3.51 9.66 13.45
C SER A 43 4.82 10.13 14.11
N THR A 44 5.90 9.42 13.79
CA THR A 44 7.27 9.81 14.09
C THR A 44 8.08 10.10 12.83
N ASP A 45 7.41 10.13 11.68
CA ASP A 45 8.06 10.40 10.40
C ASP A 45 8.53 11.88 10.36
N PRO A 46 9.80 12.14 9.98
CA PRO A 46 10.35 13.50 10.00
C PRO A 46 9.93 14.34 8.78
N ARG A 47 9.24 13.73 7.82
CA ARG A 47 8.83 14.36 6.55
C ARG A 47 7.43 13.91 6.16
N PHE A 48 6.72 14.79 5.45
CA PHE A 48 5.39 14.51 4.93
C PHE A 48 5.26 14.98 3.49
N HIS A 49 4.29 14.37 2.78
CA HIS A 49 3.94 14.77 1.44
C HIS A 49 2.98 15.97 1.45
N PRO A 50 3.11 16.93 0.52
CA PRO A 50 2.25 18.11 0.45
C PRO A 50 0.75 17.77 0.32
N GLU A 51 0.43 16.62 -0.22
CA GLU A 51 -0.94 16.15 -0.42
C GLU A 51 -1.73 16.02 0.88
N LEU A 52 -1.05 15.82 2.00
CA LEU A 52 -1.69 15.80 3.32
C LEU A 52 -2.46 17.09 3.63
N ALA A 53 -1.97 18.23 3.14
CA ALA A 53 -2.65 19.52 3.32
C ALA A 53 -3.99 19.62 2.59
N ARG A 54 -4.29 18.70 1.67
CA ARG A 54 -5.56 18.64 0.93
C ARG A 54 -6.63 17.82 1.64
N VAL A 55 -6.23 16.93 2.57
CA VAL A 55 -7.16 16.07 3.31
C VAL A 55 -8.01 16.94 4.25
N GLN A 56 -9.33 16.78 4.16
CA GLN A 56 -10.31 17.53 4.96
C GLN A 56 -10.83 16.70 6.15
N ALA A 57 -10.75 15.39 6.08
CA ALA A 57 -11.20 14.48 7.11
C ALA A 57 -10.55 14.79 8.46
N PRO A 58 -11.32 15.01 9.53
CA PRO A 58 -10.79 15.19 10.89
C PRO A 58 -9.97 13.98 11.33
N VAL A 59 -8.92 14.23 12.11
CA VAL A 59 -8.03 13.19 12.64
C VAL A 59 -8.22 13.05 14.13
N HIS A 60 -8.63 11.88 14.56
CA HIS A 60 -8.82 11.51 15.98
C HIS A 60 -7.74 10.48 16.36
N TYR A 61 -6.98 10.78 17.40
CA TYR A 61 -6.03 9.83 17.96
C TYR A 61 -6.72 9.00 19.03
N VAL A 62 -6.87 7.69 18.76
CA VAL A 62 -7.48 6.74 19.69
C VAL A 62 -6.51 6.50 20.86
N PRO A 63 -6.87 6.83 22.10
CA PRO A 63 -5.95 6.77 23.23
C PRO A 63 -5.47 5.35 23.51
N ARG A 64 -4.22 5.23 23.92
CA ARG A 64 -3.64 4.00 24.44
C ARG A 64 -3.49 4.13 25.94
N PRO A 65 -3.94 3.16 26.75
CA PRO A 65 -3.88 3.28 28.19
C PRO A 65 -2.43 3.27 28.68
N GLU A 66 -2.09 4.19 29.57
CA GLU A 66 -0.82 4.22 30.29
C GLU A 66 -0.97 3.59 31.68
N ARG A 67 -2.21 3.61 32.23
CA ARG A 67 -2.55 3.08 33.54
C ARG A 67 -3.77 2.16 33.47
N ALA A 68 -3.83 1.17 34.35
CA ALA A 68 -4.97 0.26 34.45
C ALA A 68 -6.31 0.99 34.72
N SER A 69 -6.28 2.09 35.49
CA SER A 69 -7.47 2.91 35.77
C SER A 69 -8.12 3.51 34.54
N GLU A 70 -7.33 3.84 33.53
CA GLU A 70 -7.82 4.36 32.24
C GLU A 70 -8.65 3.32 31.49
N GLY A 71 -8.28 2.03 31.63
CA GLY A 71 -9.07 0.93 31.11
C GLY A 71 -10.48 0.89 31.68
N TRP A 72 -10.63 1.09 32.99
CA TRP A 72 -11.94 1.15 33.63
C TRP A 72 -12.74 2.39 33.22
N ALA A 73 -12.08 3.53 33.08
CA ALA A 73 -12.73 4.77 32.67
C ALA A 73 -13.34 4.65 31.24
N VAL A 74 -12.62 4.02 30.28
CA VAL A 74 -13.15 3.83 28.94
C VAL A 74 -14.31 2.83 28.92
N LEU A 75 -14.27 1.78 29.74
CA LEU A 75 -15.38 0.82 29.86
C LEU A 75 -16.62 1.48 30.46
N ALA A 76 -16.45 2.32 31.49
CA ALA A 76 -17.55 3.09 32.08
C ALA A 76 -18.18 4.03 31.05
N ARG A 77 -17.36 4.77 30.27
CA ARG A 77 -17.86 5.63 29.20
C ARG A 77 -18.58 4.84 28.11
N ALA A 78 -18.06 3.68 27.71
CA ALA A 78 -18.70 2.83 26.72
C ALA A 78 -20.05 2.30 27.20
N ALA A 79 -20.18 1.97 28.49
CA ALA A 79 -21.45 1.53 29.08
C ALA A 79 -22.54 2.63 29.03
N GLU A 80 -22.13 3.90 29.09
CA GLU A 80 -23.06 5.04 28.99
C GLU A 80 -23.46 5.34 27.53
N VAL A 81 -22.51 5.22 26.59
CA VAL A 81 -22.62 5.76 25.22
C VAL A 81 -23.04 4.71 24.21
N VAL A 82 -22.51 3.47 24.33
CA VAL A 82 -22.71 2.42 23.32
C VAL A 82 -23.97 1.58 23.64
N PRO A 83 -25.00 1.61 22.80
CA PRO A 83 -26.22 0.84 23.06
C PRO A 83 -25.94 -0.66 23.15
N GLY A 84 -26.46 -1.32 24.21
CA GLY A 84 -26.28 -2.77 24.42
C GLY A 84 -24.85 -3.19 24.74
N PHE A 85 -23.99 -2.25 25.19
CA PHE A 85 -22.57 -2.49 25.45
C PHE A 85 -22.30 -3.69 26.35
N GLY A 86 -23.00 -3.78 27.49
CA GLY A 86 -22.76 -4.84 28.48
C GLY A 86 -23.00 -6.24 27.92
N GLU A 87 -24.08 -6.45 27.18
CA GLU A 87 -24.43 -7.72 26.53
C GLU A 87 -23.38 -8.09 25.47
N ARG A 88 -23.03 -7.14 24.59
CA ARG A 88 -22.05 -7.34 23.54
C ARG A 88 -20.64 -7.57 24.09
N LEU A 89 -20.28 -6.86 25.16
CA LEU A 89 -19.01 -7.07 25.85
C LEU A 89 -18.94 -8.48 26.46
N ALA A 90 -20.00 -8.93 27.13
CA ALA A 90 -20.06 -10.28 27.70
C ALA A 90 -19.91 -11.36 26.62
N ALA A 91 -20.56 -11.19 25.46
CA ALA A 91 -20.43 -12.11 24.34
C ALA A 91 -18.99 -12.12 23.74
N LEU A 92 -18.29 -10.98 23.80
CA LEU A 92 -16.91 -10.82 23.31
C LEU A 92 -15.84 -11.30 24.28
N LEU A 93 -16.16 -11.40 25.57
CA LEU A 93 -15.18 -11.62 26.62
C LEU A 93 -14.25 -12.82 26.40
N PRO A 94 -14.72 -14.01 25.90
CA PRO A 94 -13.85 -15.16 25.61
C PRO A 94 -12.71 -14.84 24.65
N ASP A 95 -12.94 -13.86 23.75
CA ASP A 95 -12.01 -13.41 22.76
C ASP A 95 -11.09 -12.32 23.31
N LEU A 96 -11.65 -11.37 24.04
CA LEU A 96 -10.91 -10.21 24.56
C LEU A 96 -9.85 -10.62 25.59
N VAL A 97 -10.09 -11.64 26.41
CA VAL A 97 -9.11 -12.14 27.38
C VAL A 97 -7.85 -12.76 26.74
N ARG A 98 -7.90 -13.04 25.44
CA ARG A 98 -6.77 -13.54 24.64
C ARG A 98 -6.15 -12.47 23.76
N THR A 99 -6.65 -11.24 23.84
CA THR A 99 -6.20 -10.10 23.04
C THR A 99 -5.36 -9.19 23.89
N GLU A 100 -4.37 -8.53 23.30
CA GLU A 100 -3.55 -7.52 23.98
C GLU A 100 -4.43 -6.44 24.64
N ALA A 101 -4.20 -6.16 25.92
CA ALA A 101 -5.03 -5.22 26.67
C ALA A 101 -5.11 -3.83 26.03
N SER A 102 -4.03 -3.37 25.40
CA SER A 102 -4.00 -2.11 24.66
C SER A 102 -4.89 -2.12 23.40
N GLU A 103 -5.01 -3.25 22.73
CA GLU A 103 -5.90 -3.40 21.59
C GLU A 103 -7.37 -3.41 22.02
N VAL A 104 -7.67 -4.09 23.13
CA VAL A 104 -9.01 -4.08 23.72
C VAL A 104 -9.41 -2.67 24.12
N HIS A 105 -8.53 -1.96 24.84
CA HIS A 105 -8.77 -0.57 25.23
C HIS A 105 -9.06 0.32 24.01
N GLN A 106 -8.19 0.28 23.00
CA GLN A 106 -8.38 1.07 21.78
C GLN A 106 -9.65 0.67 21.02
N GLY A 107 -10.02 -0.61 21.02
CA GLY A 107 -11.27 -1.08 20.42
C GLY A 107 -12.52 -0.55 21.13
N VAL A 108 -12.50 -0.50 22.47
CA VAL A 108 -13.58 0.10 23.27
C VAL A 108 -13.63 1.61 23.08
N ALA A 109 -12.48 2.29 23.10
CA ALA A 109 -12.39 3.73 22.86
C ALA A 109 -12.88 4.10 21.45
N LEU A 110 -12.55 3.30 20.44
CA LEU A 110 -13.06 3.48 19.08
C LEU A 110 -14.58 3.24 19.03
N ALA A 111 -15.11 2.27 19.77
CA ALA A 111 -16.56 2.03 19.83
C ALA A 111 -17.31 3.26 20.38
N VAL A 112 -16.78 3.92 21.40
CA VAL A 112 -17.30 5.19 21.91
C VAL A 112 -17.28 6.26 20.83
N ALA A 113 -16.12 6.46 20.19
CA ALA A 113 -15.97 7.46 19.14
C ALA A 113 -16.89 7.20 17.93
N VAL A 114 -17.08 5.94 17.56
CA VAL A 114 -18.01 5.52 16.49
C VAL A 114 -19.43 6.01 16.76
N VAL A 115 -19.92 5.85 17.99
CA VAL A 115 -21.27 6.30 18.36
C VAL A 115 -21.32 7.82 18.46
N GLU A 116 -20.38 8.45 19.14
CA GLU A 116 -20.35 9.91 19.35
C GLU A 116 -20.21 10.69 18.02
N GLN A 117 -19.46 10.16 17.05
CA GLN A 117 -19.27 10.79 15.75
C GLN A 117 -20.31 10.33 14.70
N GLY A 118 -21.23 9.42 15.06
CA GLY A 118 -22.23 8.91 14.14
C GLY A 118 -21.64 8.16 12.94
N ILE A 119 -20.56 7.41 13.16
CA ILE A 119 -19.93 6.58 12.12
C ILE A 119 -20.87 5.44 11.75
N THR A 120 -21.09 5.24 10.46
CA THR A 120 -21.98 4.19 9.92
C THR A 120 -21.23 3.02 9.31
N HIS A 121 -19.92 3.19 9.03
CA HIS A 121 -19.05 2.15 8.50
C HIS A 121 -17.59 2.41 8.91
N LEU A 122 -16.86 1.36 9.25
CA LEU A 122 -15.42 1.43 9.50
C LEU A 122 -14.64 0.86 8.31
N HIS A 123 -13.54 1.50 7.96
CA HIS A 123 -12.61 1.00 6.94
C HIS A 123 -11.19 0.94 7.49
N ALA A 124 -10.65 -0.26 7.67
CA ALA A 124 -9.30 -0.46 8.19
C ALA A 124 -8.30 -0.74 7.07
N HIS A 125 -7.15 -0.07 7.09
CA HIS A 125 -6.00 -0.49 6.28
C HIS A 125 -5.08 -1.39 7.07
N PHE A 126 -4.64 -2.48 6.44
CA PHE A 126 -3.86 -3.59 6.96
C PHE A 126 -4.66 -4.50 7.91
N ALA A 127 -4.69 -5.80 7.60
CA ALA A 127 -5.30 -6.86 8.42
C ALA A 127 -4.44 -7.17 9.67
N SER A 128 -4.05 -6.13 10.39
CA SER A 128 -3.16 -6.15 11.57
C SER A 128 -3.82 -5.41 12.74
N LEU A 129 -3.08 -4.59 13.48
CA LEU A 129 -3.60 -3.83 14.64
C LEU A 129 -4.86 -3.02 14.28
N SER A 130 -4.84 -2.29 13.16
CA SER A 130 -5.98 -1.45 12.75
C SER A 130 -7.26 -2.27 12.51
N ALA A 131 -7.14 -3.41 11.83
CA ALA A 131 -8.30 -4.26 11.58
C ALA A 131 -8.83 -4.92 12.86
N ARG A 132 -7.94 -5.34 13.79
CA ARG A 132 -8.36 -5.93 15.08
C ARG A 132 -9.09 -4.92 15.96
N VAL A 133 -8.59 -3.69 16.02
CA VAL A 133 -9.26 -2.60 16.76
C VAL A 133 -10.60 -2.24 16.12
N ALA A 134 -10.67 -2.19 14.78
CA ALA A 134 -11.93 -1.98 14.05
C ALA A 134 -12.91 -3.15 14.28
N GLU A 135 -12.46 -4.40 14.30
CA GLU A 135 -13.27 -5.58 14.60
C GLU A 135 -13.91 -5.48 15.99
N ILE A 136 -13.12 -5.15 17.03
CA ILE A 136 -13.64 -5.00 18.38
C ILE A 136 -14.72 -3.89 18.42
N ALA A 137 -14.42 -2.71 17.86
CA ALA A 137 -15.39 -1.61 17.79
C ALA A 137 -16.65 -1.99 17.01
N SER A 138 -16.50 -2.65 15.86
CA SER A 138 -17.61 -3.15 15.05
C SER A 138 -18.51 -4.10 15.84
N ARG A 139 -17.93 -5.07 16.54
CA ARG A 139 -18.69 -6.05 17.32
C ARG A 139 -19.37 -5.44 18.54
N LEU A 140 -18.78 -4.38 19.15
CA LEU A 140 -19.37 -3.65 20.28
C LEU A 140 -20.50 -2.71 19.85
N THR A 141 -20.42 -2.11 18.66
CA THR A 141 -21.42 -1.13 18.19
C THR A 141 -22.45 -1.72 17.22
N GLY A 142 -22.10 -2.80 16.52
CA GLY A 142 -22.86 -3.34 15.39
C GLY A 142 -22.60 -2.61 14.07
N VAL A 143 -21.73 -1.60 14.06
CA VAL A 143 -21.32 -0.91 12.83
C VAL A 143 -20.42 -1.81 12.01
N PRO A 144 -20.73 -2.09 10.73
CA PRO A 144 -19.92 -2.99 9.90
C PRO A 144 -18.55 -2.39 9.58
N PHE A 145 -17.55 -3.26 9.33
CA PHE A 145 -16.24 -2.81 8.87
C PHE A 145 -15.77 -3.56 7.64
N THR A 146 -14.98 -2.89 6.79
CA THR A 146 -14.19 -3.49 5.73
C THR A 146 -12.71 -3.38 6.05
N VAL A 147 -11.90 -4.28 5.49
CA VAL A 147 -10.45 -4.25 5.65
C VAL A 147 -9.76 -4.33 4.30
N THR A 148 -8.83 -3.40 4.03
CA THR A 148 -7.89 -3.50 2.91
C THR A 148 -6.63 -4.22 3.37
N THR A 149 -6.36 -5.37 2.75
CA THR A 149 -5.18 -6.21 3.02
C THR A 149 -4.01 -5.81 2.14
N HIS A 150 -2.82 -5.82 2.72
CA HIS A 150 -1.56 -5.51 2.03
C HIS A 150 -0.58 -6.67 2.12
N ALA A 151 0.56 -6.61 1.41
CA ALA A 151 1.51 -7.71 1.34
C ALA A 151 2.03 -8.15 2.72
N LYS A 152 2.37 -7.19 3.59
CA LYS A 152 2.96 -7.49 4.90
C LYS A 152 2.02 -8.24 5.84
N ASP A 153 0.74 -7.96 5.77
CA ASP A 153 -0.27 -8.52 6.68
C ASP A 153 -0.88 -9.84 6.18
N ILE A 154 -0.42 -10.33 5.01
CA ILE A 154 -0.85 -11.62 4.45
C ILE A 154 0.28 -12.58 4.06
N PHE A 155 1.52 -12.08 3.83
CA PHE A 155 2.65 -12.93 3.37
C PHE A 155 3.78 -13.05 4.38
N HIS A 156 3.94 -12.08 5.30
CA HIS A 156 5.05 -12.08 6.24
C HIS A 156 4.95 -13.25 7.23
N GLU A 157 6.09 -13.87 7.57
CA GLU A 157 6.17 -15.02 8.48
C GLU A 157 5.53 -14.78 9.87
N SER A 158 5.49 -13.53 10.34
CA SER A 158 4.86 -13.16 11.61
C SER A 158 3.33 -13.06 11.55
N VAL A 159 2.71 -13.34 10.41
CA VAL A 159 1.25 -13.36 10.29
C VAL A 159 0.71 -14.60 11.00
N ASP A 160 -0.13 -14.38 12.01
CA ASP A 160 -0.88 -15.45 12.65
C ASP A 160 -2.12 -15.79 11.81
N PRO A 161 -2.17 -16.98 11.16
CA PRO A 161 -3.30 -17.34 10.30
C PRO A 161 -4.64 -17.43 11.03
N ALA A 162 -4.64 -17.79 12.32
CA ALA A 162 -5.87 -17.89 13.11
C ALA A 162 -6.45 -16.49 13.37
N ARG A 163 -5.59 -15.51 13.69
CA ARG A 163 -6.00 -14.11 13.86
C ARG A 163 -6.47 -13.49 12.55
N LEU A 164 -5.76 -13.77 11.44
CA LEU A 164 -6.18 -13.29 10.12
C LEU A 164 -7.54 -13.85 9.74
N ARG A 165 -7.74 -15.18 9.87
CA ARG A 165 -9.02 -15.84 9.61
C ARG A 165 -10.17 -15.19 10.36
N ARG A 166 -9.98 -14.88 11.63
CA ARG A 166 -10.98 -14.23 12.47
C ARG A 166 -11.32 -12.82 11.97
N THR A 167 -10.30 -12.00 11.61
CA THR A 167 -10.55 -10.69 11.02
C THR A 167 -11.37 -10.79 9.74
N LEU A 168 -11.06 -11.78 8.86
CA LEU A 168 -11.82 -12.03 7.63
C LEU A 168 -13.25 -12.51 7.93
N GLU A 169 -13.43 -13.32 8.98
CA GLU A 169 -14.74 -13.79 9.42
C GLU A 169 -15.68 -12.65 9.80
N HIS A 170 -15.18 -11.68 10.58
CA HIS A 170 -16.01 -10.58 11.10
C HIS A 170 -16.10 -9.39 10.16
N ALA A 171 -15.17 -9.23 9.20
CA ALA A 171 -15.27 -8.18 8.20
C ALA A 171 -16.52 -8.34 7.31
N HIS A 172 -17.14 -7.21 6.97
CA HIS A 172 -18.23 -7.17 5.98
C HIS A 172 -17.71 -7.56 4.60
N ASP A 173 -16.65 -6.88 4.14
CA ASP A 173 -15.90 -7.22 2.94
C ASP A 173 -14.39 -7.12 3.21
N VAL A 174 -13.61 -7.87 2.44
CA VAL A 174 -12.15 -7.92 2.50
C VAL A 174 -11.60 -7.47 1.16
N VAL A 175 -10.89 -6.38 1.16
CA VAL A 175 -10.29 -5.80 -0.04
C VAL A 175 -8.88 -6.33 -0.24
N ALA A 176 -8.64 -6.92 -1.39
CA ALA A 176 -7.32 -7.27 -1.91
C ALA A 176 -6.87 -6.22 -2.92
N ILE A 177 -5.63 -5.73 -2.79
CA ILE A 177 -5.09 -4.67 -3.66
C ILE A 177 -4.55 -5.17 -5.00
N SER A 178 -4.49 -6.49 -5.19
CA SER A 178 -4.07 -7.13 -6.44
C SER A 178 -4.78 -8.46 -6.62
N GLU A 179 -4.80 -8.95 -7.84
CA GLU A 179 -5.35 -10.29 -8.14
C GLU A 179 -4.49 -11.40 -7.49
N TYR A 180 -3.17 -11.15 -7.37
CA TYR A 180 -2.26 -12.04 -6.66
C TYR A 180 -2.69 -12.17 -5.18
N ASN A 181 -2.91 -11.05 -4.48
CA ASN A 181 -3.38 -11.05 -3.09
C ASN A 181 -4.73 -11.75 -2.98
N ARG A 182 -5.66 -11.46 -3.90
CA ARG A 182 -6.99 -12.07 -3.90
C ARG A 182 -6.94 -13.59 -4.08
N ARG A 183 -6.10 -14.09 -5.00
CA ARG A 183 -5.89 -15.54 -5.22
C ARG A 183 -5.28 -16.20 -3.99
N HIS A 184 -4.28 -15.57 -3.37
CA HIS A 184 -3.65 -16.06 -2.15
C HIS A 184 -4.67 -16.19 -1.01
N LEU A 185 -5.43 -15.13 -0.72
CA LEU A 185 -6.45 -15.15 0.33
C LEU A 185 -7.55 -16.18 0.05
N ARG A 186 -7.97 -16.33 -1.22
CA ARG A 186 -8.96 -17.34 -1.61
C ARG A 186 -8.46 -18.76 -1.40
N ALA A 187 -7.19 -19.03 -1.65
CA ALA A 187 -6.58 -20.34 -1.45
C ALA A 187 -6.37 -20.63 0.05
N ALA A 188 -5.93 -19.64 0.83
CA ALA A 188 -5.67 -19.78 2.26
C ALA A 188 -6.96 -19.82 3.12
N PHE A 189 -8.02 -19.12 2.69
CA PHE A 189 -9.28 -18.95 3.42
C PHE A 189 -10.49 -19.10 2.48
N PRO A 190 -10.72 -20.30 1.91
CA PRO A 190 -11.78 -20.52 0.91
C PRO A 190 -13.19 -20.25 1.47
N GLU A 191 -13.39 -20.43 2.78
CA GLU A 191 -14.65 -20.15 3.49
C GLU A 191 -15.05 -18.67 3.42
N HIS A 192 -14.08 -17.76 3.27
CA HIS A 192 -14.31 -16.30 3.17
C HIS A 192 -14.23 -15.77 1.73
N ALA A 193 -14.11 -16.65 0.72
CA ALA A 193 -13.93 -16.27 -0.68
C ALA A 193 -15.01 -15.31 -1.22
N ARG A 194 -16.24 -15.39 -0.70
CA ARG A 194 -17.37 -14.55 -1.11
C ARG A 194 -17.22 -13.08 -0.67
N LYS A 195 -16.41 -12.82 0.37
CA LYS A 195 -16.14 -11.47 0.89
C LYS A 195 -14.97 -10.79 0.19
N LEU A 196 -14.18 -11.51 -0.62
CA LEU A 196 -12.97 -10.99 -1.25
C LEU A 196 -13.33 -10.08 -2.43
N ARG A 197 -12.97 -8.81 -2.32
CA ARG A 197 -13.12 -7.77 -3.36
C ARG A 197 -11.76 -7.35 -3.89
N LEU A 198 -11.70 -6.98 -5.14
CA LEU A 198 -10.49 -6.43 -5.75
C LEU A 198 -10.68 -4.92 -5.89
N VAL A 199 -9.95 -4.16 -5.08
CA VAL A 199 -9.82 -2.72 -5.22
C VAL A 199 -8.35 -2.37 -5.11
N ARG A 200 -7.80 -1.75 -6.14
CA ARG A 200 -6.36 -1.48 -6.26
C ARG A 200 -5.97 -0.17 -5.61
N ASN A 201 -4.71 -0.03 -5.21
CA ASN A 201 -4.18 1.26 -4.81
C ASN A 201 -4.22 2.21 -6.01
N GLY A 202 -5.05 3.25 -5.94
CA GLY A 202 -5.27 4.17 -7.04
C GLY A 202 -4.15 5.19 -7.21
N LEU A 203 -4.04 5.76 -8.43
CA LEU A 203 -3.22 6.92 -8.76
C LEU A 203 -4.08 8.13 -9.12
N GLU A 204 -3.73 9.29 -8.61
CA GLU A 204 -4.26 10.58 -9.08
C GLU A 204 -3.50 11.00 -10.34
N PHE A 205 -4.02 10.65 -11.52
CA PHE A 205 -3.32 10.80 -12.79
C PHE A 205 -2.94 12.24 -13.16
N ALA A 206 -3.62 13.24 -12.64
CA ALA A 206 -3.28 14.65 -12.82
C ALA A 206 -1.88 15.00 -12.31
N ARG A 207 -1.39 14.24 -11.32
CA ARG A 207 -0.05 14.42 -10.74
C ARG A 207 1.08 13.79 -11.55
N PHE A 208 0.75 12.90 -12.49
CA PHE A 208 1.68 12.11 -13.29
C PHE A 208 1.49 12.41 -14.79
N PRO A 209 1.88 13.62 -15.26
CA PRO A 209 1.70 14.01 -16.66
C PRO A 209 2.52 13.09 -17.57
N TYR A 210 1.84 12.50 -18.54
CA TYR A 210 2.46 11.62 -19.52
C TYR A 210 3.32 12.38 -20.53
N ARG A 211 4.44 11.76 -20.91
CA ARG A 211 5.26 12.16 -22.06
C ARG A 211 5.79 10.92 -22.77
N ASP A 212 5.78 10.91 -24.08
CA ASP A 212 6.46 9.86 -24.86
C ASP A 212 7.95 9.85 -24.50
N PRO A 213 8.55 8.65 -24.28
CA PRO A 213 9.96 8.54 -23.94
C PRO A 213 10.84 8.94 -25.12
N ALA A 214 11.87 9.73 -24.86
CA ALA A 214 12.88 10.06 -25.85
C ALA A 214 13.78 8.84 -26.15
N PRO A 215 14.46 8.81 -27.29
CA PRO A 215 15.55 7.87 -27.54
C PRO A 215 16.61 7.95 -26.41
N VAL A 216 17.26 6.82 -26.12
CA VAL A 216 18.36 6.80 -25.15
C VAL A 216 19.53 7.59 -25.73
N GLY A 217 20.10 8.50 -24.95
CA GLY A 217 21.28 9.24 -25.33
C GLY A 217 22.56 8.40 -25.21
N GLU A 218 23.72 9.05 -25.01
CA GLU A 218 25.00 8.35 -24.84
C GLU A 218 25.08 7.48 -23.60
N SER A 219 24.32 7.80 -22.57
CA SER A 219 24.28 7.08 -21.29
C SER A 219 22.85 6.74 -20.91
N LEU A 220 22.59 5.50 -20.53
CA LEU A 220 21.29 5.05 -20.04
C LEU A 220 21.06 5.57 -18.61
N ARG A 221 20.05 6.42 -18.42
CA ARG A 221 19.66 6.96 -17.12
C ARG A 221 18.65 6.03 -16.44
N VAL A 222 19.11 5.34 -15.41
CA VAL A 222 18.33 4.37 -14.64
C VAL A 222 17.87 5.01 -13.33
N VAL A 223 16.59 4.86 -13.00
CA VAL A 223 16.05 5.28 -11.70
C VAL A 223 15.40 4.08 -11.02
N ALA A 224 15.68 3.94 -9.72
CA ALA A 224 15.01 2.99 -8.84
C ALA A 224 14.60 3.72 -7.55
N VAL A 225 13.40 3.45 -7.04
CA VAL A 225 12.86 4.16 -5.87
C VAL A 225 12.19 3.17 -4.91
N GLY A 226 12.48 3.30 -3.62
CA GLY A 226 11.84 2.52 -2.58
C GLY A 226 12.65 2.50 -1.29
N ARG A 227 12.08 1.92 -0.23
CA ARG A 227 12.82 1.71 1.01
C ARG A 227 14.04 0.81 0.75
N LEU A 228 15.18 1.14 1.35
CA LEU A 228 16.40 0.34 1.21
C LEU A 228 16.33 -0.88 2.15
N VAL A 229 15.51 -1.87 1.75
CA VAL A 229 15.26 -3.13 2.46
C VAL A 229 15.39 -4.29 1.46
N GLU A 230 15.62 -5.52 1.96
CA GLU A 230 15.96 -6.70 1.17
C GLU A 230 15.00 -6.92 -0.02
N LYS A 231 13.69 -6.92 0.22
CA LYS A 231 12.68 -7.20 -0.81
C LYS A 231 12.69 -6.25 -2.01
N LYS A 232 13.37 -5.10 -1.93
CA LYS A 232 13.51 -4.16 -3.05
C LYS A 232 14.61 -4.57 -4.03
N GLY A 233 15.53 -5.47 -3.65
CA GLY A 233 16.50 -6.09 -4.54
C GLY A 233 17.57 -5.14 -5.10
N PHE A 234 17.80 -3.97 -4.48
CA PHE A 234 18.74 -2.96 -5.02
C PHE A 234 20.17 -3.45 -5.12
N ALA A 235 20.61 -4.38 -4.26
CA ALA A 235 21.94 -4.99 -4.39
C ALA A 235 22.08 -5.76 -5.72
N GLY A 236 21.02 -6.44 -6.18
CA GLY A 236 20.97 -7.08 -7.48
C GLY A 236 21.09 -6.08 -8.64
N LEU A 237 20.45 -4.92 -8.53
CA LEU A 237 20.59 -3.84 -9.51
C LEU A 237 22.02 -3.30 -9.55
N VAL A 238 22.65 -3.03 -8.41
CA VAL A 238 24.03 -2.53 -8.35
C VAL A 238 24.99 -3.51 -9.01
N ARG A 239 24.85 -4.82 -8.75
CA ARG A 239 25.67 -5.86 -9.43
C ARG A 239 25.40 -5.91 -10.95
N ALA A 240 24.14 -5.80 -11.39
CA ALA A 240 23.81 -5.78 -12.81
C ALA A 240 24.41 -4.56 -13.53
N VAL A 241 24.45 -3.42 -12.85
CA VAL A 241 25.11 -2.20 -13.34
C VAL A 241 26.62 -2.41 -13.48
N ALA A 242 27.28 -3.06 -12.52
CA ALA A 242 28.70 -3.42 -12.61
C ALA A 242 28.99 -4.28 -13.86
N ALA A 243 28.18 -5.33 -14.08
CA ALA A 243 28.31 -6.21 -15.25
C ALA A 243 28.11 -5.44 -16.57
N ARG A 244 27.14 -4.53 -16.63
CA ARG A 244 26.90 -3.69 -17.82
C ARG A 244 28.05 -2.72 -18.08
N ARG A 245 28.60 -2.10 -17.02
CA ARG A 245 29.79 -1.23 -17.12
C ARG A 245 31.02 -2.00 -17.63
N ALA A 246 31.26 -3.19 -17.07
CA ALA A 246 32.35 -4.05 -17.52
C ALA A 246 32.23 -4.45 -19.00
N ALA A 247 31.01 -4.56 -19.52
CA ALA A 247 30.71 -4.77 -20.92
C ALA A 247 30.76 -3.48 -21.78
N GLY A 248 31.29 -2.37 -21.26
CA GLY A 248 31.46 -1.10 -21.98
C GLY A 248 30.23 -0.22 -22.06
N ALA A 249 29.11 -0.54 -21.37
CA ALA A 249 27.92 0.30 -21.38
C ALA A 249 28.12 1.57 -20.52
N ARG A 250 27.62 2.71 -21.01
CA ARG A 250 27.54 3.95 -20.23
C ARG A 250 26.19 4.02 -19.52
N LEU A 251 26.22 4.12 -18.19
CA LEU A 251 25.02 4.21 -17.33
C LEU A 251 25.17 5.31 -16.31
N SER A 252 24.03 5.85 -15.89
CA SER A 252 23.90 6.71 -14.70
C SER A 252 22.70 6.18 -13.91
N VAL A 253 22.89 5.83 -12.65
CA VAL A 253 21.90 5.15 -11.82
C VAL A 253 21.61 5.96 -10.57
N THR A 254 20.35 6.29 -10.35
CA THR A 254 19.89 6.94 -9.11
C THR A 254 18.97 6.01 -8.34
N ILE A 255 19.37 5.64 -7.14
CA ILE A 255 18.53 4.88 -6.20
C ILE A 255 18.04 5.84 -5.11
N ALA A 256 16.74 6.12 -5.09
CA ALA A 256 16.13 7.02 -4.13
C ALA A 256 15.35 6.27 -3.05
N GLY A 257 15.66 6.57 -1.80
CA GLY A 257 15.04 5.97 -0.62
C GLY A 257 16.00 5.94 0.57
N GLY A 258 15.48 5.59 1.72
CA GLY A 258 16.25 5.32 2.93
C GLY A 258 15.86 3.96 3.51
N GLY A 259 16.68 3.41 4.39
CA GLY A 259 16.41 2.14 5.03
C GLY A 259 17.66 1.48 5.61
N GLU A 260 17.46 0.35 6.28
CA GLU A 260 18.50 -0.38 7.00
C GLU A 260 19.67 -0.87 6.14
N LEU A 261 19.46 -1.08 4.83
CA LEU A 261 20.49 -1.53 3.90
C LEU A 261 21.33 -0.39 3.30
N GLU A 262 21.13 0.87 3.69
CA GLU A 262 21.84 2.01 3.08
C GLU A 262 23.37 1.86 3.19
N ALA A 263 23.87 1.54 4.38
CA ALA A 263 25.31 1.37 4.61
C ALA A 263 25.88 0.20 3.77
N GLY A 264 25.17 -0.93 3.72
CA GLY A 264 25.57 -2.09 2.90
C GLY A 264 25.56 -1.81 1.40
N LEU A 265 24.60 -1.03 0.92
CA LEU A 265 24.54 -0.63 -0.49
C LEU A 265 25.68 0.34 -0.85
N ARG A 266 26.01 1.29 0.05
CA ARG A 266 27.19 2.17 -0.15
C ARG A 266 28.48 1.38 -0.21
N ALA A 267 28.66 0.43 0.69
CA ALA A 267 29.84 -0.46 0.69
C ALA A 267 29.91 -1.28 -0.61
N LEU A 268 28.78 -1.84 -1.07
CA LEU A 268 28.76 -2.59 -2.33
C LEU A 268 29.08 -1.71 -3.56
N VAL A 269 28.60 -0.47 -3.59
CA VAL A 269 28.92 0.49 -4.66
C VAL A 269 30.42 0.78 -4.69
N ALA A 270 31.03 1.01 -3.52
CA ALA A 270 32.49 1.23 -3.41
C ALA A 270 33.30 -0.01 -3.76
N GLU A 271 32.90 -1.21 -3.27
CA GLU A 271 33.55 -2.49 -3.59
C GLU A 271 33.62 -2.76 -5.11
N LEU A 272 32.55 -2.39 -5.82
CA LEU A 272 32.44 -2.57 -7.26
C LEU A 272 32.99 -1.38 -8.08
N GLY A 273 33.51 -0.33 -7.43
CA GLY A 273 34.07 0.86 -8.06
C GLY A 273 33.02 1.64 -8.87
N LEU A 274 31.79 1.80 -8.34
CA LEU A 274 30.64 2.38 -9.05
C LEU A 274 30.23 3.76 -8.53
N GLU A 275 31.05 4.45 -7.73
CA GLU A 275 30.72 5.72 -7.08
C GLU A 275 30.44 6.84 -8.09
N ASP A 276 31.02 6.76 -9.27
CA ASP A 276 30.79 7.69 -10.39
C ASP A 276 29.53 7.35 -11.21
N VAL A 277 28.96 6.15 -11.04
CA VAL A 277 27.80 5.64 -11.81
C VAL A 277 26.55 5.55 -10.96
N VAL A 278 26.64 5.12 -9.70
CA VAL A 278 25.49 4.85 -8.81
C VAL A 278 25.42 5.87 -7.69
N GLN A 279 24.36 6.65 -7.70
CA GLN A 279 24.03 7.60 -6.64
C GLN A 279 22.94 7.05 -5.72
N LEU A 280 23.21 6.94 -4.42
CA LEU A 280 22.19 6.77 -3.38
C LEU A 280 21.69 8.13 -2.93
N ALA A 281 20.49 8.51 -3.43
CA ALA A 281 19.99 9.88 -3.30
C ALA A 281 19.26 10.16 -1.96
N GLY A 282 19.08 9.13 -1.11
CA GLY A 282 18.31 9.25 0.13
C GLY A 282 16.80 9.39 -0.11
N PRO A 283 16.00 9.55 0.96
CA PRO A 283 14.55 9.71 0.87
C PRO A 283 14.15 10.94 0.05
N ARG A 284 13.14 10.80 -0.81
CA ARG A 284 12.62 11.86 -1.68
C ARG A 284 11.11 12.02 -1.51
N THR A 285 10.64 13.23 -1.60
CA THR A 285 9.20 13.54 -1.70
C THR A 285 8.66 13.05 -3.06
N GLN A 286 7.35 12.88 -3.18
CA GLN A 286 6.76 12.44 -4.45
C GLN A 286 7.05 13.42 -5.60
N ALA A 287 7.05 14.72 -5.34
CA ALA A 287 7.43 15.72 -6.35
C ALA A 287 8.88 15.55 -6.84
N GLU A 288 9.81 15.18 -5.93
CA GLU A 288 11.20 14.89 -6.30
C GLU A 288 11.30 13.57 -7.06
N VAL A 289 10.53 12.53 -6.66
CA VAL A 289 10.43 11.27 -7.41
C VAL A 289 9.91 11.51 -8.82
N CYS A 290 8.88 12.34 -9.01
CA CYS A 290 8.38 12.71 -10.34
C CYS A 290 9.45 13.40 -11.18
N ARG A 291 10.31 14.26 -10.58
CA ARG A 291 11.45 14.86 -11.30
C ARG A 291 12.48 13.82 -11.72
N LEU A 292 12.81 12.87 -10.84
CA LEU A 292 13.73 11.78 -11.18
C LEU A 292 13.17 10.91 -12.31
N LEU A 293 11.91 10.50 -12.22
CA LEU A 293 11.24 9.72 -13.27
C LEU A 293 11.20 10.46 -14.61
N ARG A 294 10.92 11.77 -14.60
CA ARG A 294 10.90 12.59 -15.84
C ARG A 294 12.26 12.66 -16.52
N ALA A 295 13.35 12.60 -15.76
CA ALA A 295 14.72 12.60 -16.28
C ALA A 295 15.23 11.20 -16.65
N ALA A 296 14.53 10.13 -16.26
CA ALA A 296 14.96 8.75 -16.47
C ALA A 296 14.69 8.27 -17.91
N ASP A 297 15.53 7.36 -18.38
CA ASP A 297 15.28 6.56 -19.58
C ASP A 297 14.57 5.25 -19.25
N VAL A 298 14.80 4.73 -18.03
CA VAL A 298 14.17 3.51 -17.54
C VAL A 298 14.01 3.56 -16.02
N PHE A 299 12.88 3.09 -15.53
CA PHE A 299 12.66 2.80 -14.13
C PHE A 299 12.87 1.30 -13.87
N VAL A 300 13.58 0.95 -12.79
CA VAL A 300 13.86 -0.45 -12.45
C VAL A 300 13.30 -0.77 -11.07
N ALA A 301 12.45 -1.80 -11.00
CA ALA A 301 11.92 -2.39 -9.77
C ALA A 301 12.42 -3.83 -9.62
N PRO A 302 13.66 -4.05 -9.14
CA PRO A 302 14.30 -5.37 -9.11
C PRO A 302 13.89 -6.19 -7.88
N CYS A 303 12.60 -6.14 -7.54
CA CYS A 303 12.05 -6.72 -6.32
C CYS A 303 12.35 -8.23 -6.21
N VAL A 304 12.53 -8.69 -4.97
CA VAL A 304 12.73 -10.10 -4.62
C VAL A 304 11.79 -10.48 -3.46
N VAL A 305 11.67 -11.76 -3.18
CA VAL A 305 11.09 -12.24 -1.93
C VAL A 305 12.22 -12.25 -0.91
N GLY A 306 12.05 -11.54 0.21
CA GLY A 306 13.02 -11.52 1.31
C GLY A 306 13.11 -12.86 2.02
N ALA A 307 14.19 -13.06 2.78
CA ALA A 307 14.40 -14.28 3.55
C ALA A 307 13.30 -14.51 4.60
N ASP A 308 12.66 -13.45 5.07
CA ASP A 308 11.50 -13.45 5.99
C ASP A 308 10.15 -13.70 5.29
N GLY A 309 10.15 -14.10 4.02
CA GLY A 309 8.95 -14.26 3.20
C GLY A 309 8.28 -12.93 2.78
N ASN A 310 8.82 -11.78 3.21
CA ASN A 310 8.26 -10.48 2.87
C ASN A 310 8.51 -10.15 1.39
N ALA A 311 7.45 -9.76 0.70
CA ALA A 311 7.51 -9.37 -0.70
C ALA A 311 6.73 -8.07 -0.92
N ASP A 312 7.07 -7.33 -1.96
CA ASP A 312 6.24 -6.20 -2.36
C ASP A 312 4.99 -6.69 -3.07
N GLY A 313 3.83 -6.16 -2.69
CA GLY A 313 2.58 -6.48 -3.39
C GLY A 313 2.58 -5.94 -4.82
N LEU A 314 2.65 -4.64 -4.95
CA LEU A 314 2.85 -3.89 -6.20
C LEU A 314 3.38 -2.50 -5.83
N PRO A 315 4.63 -2.16 -6.18
CA PRO A 315 5.18 -0.84 -5.84
C PRO A 315 4.41 0.29 -6.54
N THR A 316 3.90 1.26 -5.77
CA THR A 316 3.16 2.40 -6.35
C THR A 316 4.01 3.21 -7.32
N VAL A 317 5.30 3.38 -7.02
CA VAL A 317 6.23 4.10 -7.90
C VAL A 317 6.42 3.44 -9.27
N LEU A 318 6.24 2.12 -9.39
CA LEU A 318 6.20 1.42 -10.68
C LEU A 318 5.01 1.92 -11.51
N LEU A 319 3.83 2.05 -10.88
CA LEU A 319 2.64 2.58 -11.53
C LEU A 319 2.82 4.06 -11.90
N GLU A 320 3.49 4.83 -11.05
CA GLU A 320 3.83 6.25 -11.30
C GLU A 320 4.75 6.38 -12.53
N ALA A 321 5.80 5.55 -12.63
CA ALA A 321 6.68 5.51 -13.80
C ALA A 321 5.93 5.17 -15.09
N MET A 322 5.10 4.12 -15.06
CA MET A 322 4.25 3.72 -16.19
C MET A 322 3.26 4.84 -16.56
N ALA A 323 2.69 5.51 -15.57
CA ALA A 323 1.78 6.64 -15.76
C ALA A 323 2.47 7.82 -16.46
N MET A 324 3.73 8.08 -16.16
CA MET A 324 4.52 9.18 -16.75
C MET A 324 5.11 8.84 -18.13
N GLY A 325 4.99 7.60 -18.60
CA GLY A 325 5.54 7.15 -19.88
C GLY A 325 7.01 6.72 -19.80
N VAL A 326 7.52 6.44 -18.59
CA VAL A 326 8.88 5.91 -18.41
C VAL A 326 8.85 4.41 -18.66
N PRO A 327 9.67 3.87 -19.59
CA PRO A 327 9.85 2.43 -19.75
C PRO A 327 10.29 1.76 -18.44
N VAL A 328 9.78 0.57 -18.18
CA VAL A 328 10.03 -0.11 -16.91
C VAL A 328 10.66 -1.48 -17.10
N ILE A 329 11.59 -1.83 -16.19
CA ILE A 329 12.06 -3.20 -15.96
C ILE A 329 11.63 -3.58 -14.55
N ALA A 330 11.01 -4.74 -14.39
CA ALA A 330 10.59 -5.18 -13.06
C ALA A 330 10.71 -6.70 -12.91
N SER A 331 10.87 -7.16 -11.67
CA SER A 331 10.94 -8.58 -11.36
C SER A 331 9.54 -9.19 -11.25
N ASP A 332 9.45 -10.47 -11.63
CA ASP A 332 8.24 -11.29 -11.49
C ASP A 332 8.02 -11.66 -10.01
N VAL A 333 7.46 -10.73 -9.26
CA VAL A 333 7.13 -10.89 -7.84
C VAL A 333 5.69 -10.45 -7.62
N THR A 334 4.90 -11.27 -6.95
CA THR A 334 3.56 -10.97 -6.45
C THR A 334 2.60 -10.36 -7.50
N GLY A 335 2.21 -9.09 -7.35
CA GLY A 335 1.30 -8.39 -8.27
C GLY A 335 1.98 -7.66 -9.44
N ILE A 336 3.30 -7.64 -9.53
CA ILE A 336 4.04 -6.94 -10.60
C ILE A 336 3.67 -7.47 -12.00
N PRO A 337 3.51 -8.80 -12.24
CA PRO A 337 3.11 -9.33 -13.54
C PRO A 337 1.71 -8.91 -14.01
N GLU A 338 0.90 -8.38 -13.12
CA GLU A 338 -0.42 -7.85 -13.50
C GLU A 338 -0.28 -6.59 -14.39
N VAL A 339 0.80 -5.83 -14.18
CA VAL A 339 1.03 -4.55 -14.87
C VAL A 339 2.21 -4.58 -15.84
N VAL A 340 3.28 -5.34 -15.54
CA VAL A 340 4.45 -5.45 -16.42
C VAL A 340 4.38 -6.76 -17.21
N ARG A 341 4.32 -6.65 -18.54
CA ARG A 341 4.08 -7.79 -19.45
C ARG A 341 5.06 -7.78 -20.60
N ASN A 342 5.65 -8.96 -20.87
CA ASN A 342 6.54 -9.19 -22.01
C ASN A 342 5.78 -9.54 -23.28
N SER A 343 4.53 -10.03 -23.19
CA SER A 343 3.70 -10.52 -24.29
C SER A 343 2.40 -9.73 -24.43
N GLY A 344 1.75 -9.86 -25.58
CA GLY A 344 0.61 -9.05 -25.96
C GLY A 344 1.04 -7.58 -26.18
N PRO A 345 0.24 -6.59 -25.82
CA PRO A 345 0.72 -5.22 -25.72
C PRO A 345 1.76 -5.16 -24.59
N ARG A 346 3.04 -5.13 -24.98
CA ARG A 346 4.15 -5.03 -24.02
C ARG A 346 3.99 -3.76 -23.19
N THR A 347 4.08 -3.89 -21.86
CA THR A 347 3.97 -2.75 -20.94
C THR A 347 5.27 -2.49 -20.17
N GLY A 348 6.30 -3.30 -20.39
CA GLY A 348 7.60 -3.20 -19.77
C GLY A 348 8.43 -4.44 -20.06
N VAL A 349 9.53 -4.61 -19.34
CA VAL A 349 10.35 -5.81 -19.36
C VAL A 349 10.24 -6.51 -18.01
N LEU A 350 9.62 -7.69 -18.00
CA LEU A 350 9.49 -8.54 -16.82
C LEU A 350 10.61 -9.55 -16.81
N VAL A 351 11.33 -9.65 -15.69
CA VAL A 351 12.45 -10.59 -15.48
C VAL A 351 12.16 -11.49 -14.28
N PRO A 352 12.65 -12.73 -14.23
CA PRO A 352 12.50 -13.57 -13.05
C PRO A 352 13.17 -12.91 -11.82
N ALA A 353 12.55 -13.05 -10.64
CA ALA A 353 13.07 -12.48 -9.40
C ALA A 353 14.44 -13.07 -9.06
N GLY A 354 15.39 -12.20 -8.72
CA GLY A 354 16.75 -12.60 -8.39
C GLY A 354 17.61 -13.06 -9.57
N ALA A 355 17.09 -13.12 -10.79
CA ALA A 355 17.81 -13.54 -11.98
C ALA A 355 18.75 -12.42 -12.47
N HIS A 356 19.99 -12.42 -11.95
CA HIS A 356 21.01 -11.42 -12.27
C HIS A 356 21.21 -11.23 -13.78
N ASP A 357 21.46 -12.31 -14.51
CA ASP A 357 21.78 -12.24 -15.94
C ASP A 357 20.59 -11.72 -16.77
N GLU A 358 19.36 -12.03 -16.35
CA GLU A 358 18.17 -11.52 -17.01
C GLU A 358 18.03 -10.00 -16.79
N LEU A 359 18.36 -9.50 -15.59
CA LEU A 359 18.37 -8.07 -15.32
C LEU A 359 19.46 -7.36 -16.15
N VAL A 360 20.65 -7.95 -16.27
CA VAL A 360 21.72 -7.45 -17.13
C VAL A 360 21.26 -7.36 -18.60
N ARG A 361 20.62 -8.44 -19.11
CA ARG A 361 20.05 -8.48 -20.46
C ARG A 361 18.94 -7.45 -20.64
N ALA A 362 18.03 -7.30 -19.67
CA ALA A 362 16.94 -6.34 -19.73
C ALA A 362 17.44 -4.89 -19.83
N LEU A 363 18.49 -4.54 -19.09
CA LEU A 363 19.13 -3.22 -19.20
C LEU A 363 19.73 -2.99 -20.60
N ALA A 364 20.30 -4.04 -21.23
CA ALA A 364 20.81 -3.97 -22.60
C ALA A 364 19.68 -3.78 -23.62
N VAL A 365 18.61 -4.57 -23.48
CA VAL A 365 17.44 -4.53 -24.39
C VAL A 365 16.79 -3.15 -24.38
N VAL A 366 16.54 -2.57 -23.20
CA VAL A 366 15.88 -1.26 -23.08
C VAL A 366 16.78 -0.12 -23.61
N ALA A 367 18.09 -0.27 -23.55
CA ALA A 367 19.04 0.69 -24.12
C ALA A 367 19.17 0.57 -25.64
N GLY A 368 18.83 -0.61 -26.21
CA GLY A 368 19.03 -0.90 -27.61
C GLY A 368 18.02 -0.24 -28.56
N PRO A 369 18.39 -0.01 -29.83
CA PRO A 369 17.53 0.65 -30.82
C PRO A 369 16.31 -0.19 -31.23
N GLY A 370 16.33 -1.50 -30.98
CA GLY A 370 15.21 -2.42 -31.31
C GLY A 370 14.09 -2.44 -30.26
N PHE A 371 14.24 -1.73 -29.16
CA PHE A 371 13.18 -1.68 -28.13
C PHE A 371 12.18 -0.57 -28.46
N ASP A 372 10.92 -0.96 -28.72
CA ASP A 372 9.82 0.00 -28.93
C ASP A 372 9.45 0.69 -27.62
N ARG A 373 10.18 1.76 -27.30
CA ARG A 373 10.00 2.56 -26.09
C ARG A 373 8.62 3.22 -26.04
N THR A 374 8.21 3.83 -27.15
CA THR A 374 6.97 4.61 -27.23
C THR A 374 5.74 3.73 -27.18
N GLY A 375 5.69 2.66 -27.97
CA GLY A 375 4.57 1.71 -27.94
C GLY A 375 4.44 1.04 -26.58
N THR A 376 5.56 0.61 -25.98
CA THR A 376 5.59 0.03 -24.62
C THR A 376 5.07 1.03 -23.57
N ALA A 377 5.53 2.28 -23.59
CA ALA A 377 5.10 3.30 -22.64
C ALA A 377 3.62 3.67 -22.79
N ARG A 378 3.12 3.79 -24.02
CA ARG A 378 1.70 4.05 -24.29
C ARG A 378 0.80 2.91 -23.82
N ALA A 379 1.19 1.67 -24.05
CA ALA A 379 0.47 0.50 -23.57
C ALA A 379 0.48 0.42 -22.04
N ALA A 380 1.61 0.71 -21.40
CA ALA A 380 1.75 0.79 -19.96
C ALA A 380 0.82 1.86 -19.36
N ARG A 381 0.84 3.07 -19.92
CA ARG A 381 -0.04 4.18 -19.50
C ARG A 381 -1.52 3.81 -19.63
N ALA A 382 -1.91 3.22 -20.76
CA ALA A 382 -3.29 2.83 -21.01
C ALA A 382 -3.78 1.80 -19.97
N LEU A 383 -2.93 0.79 -19.66
CA LEU A 383 -3.24 -0.21 -18.65
C LEU A 383 -3.44 0.42 -17.27
N VAL A 384 -2.45 1.20 -16.79
CA VAL A 384 -2.55 1.78 -15.44
C VAL A 384 -3.68 2.80 -15.33
N LYS A 385 -3.96 3.58 -16.38
CA LYS A 385 -5.09 4.52 -16.39
C LYS A 385 -6.44 3.80 -16.30
N ARG A 386 -6.59 2.67 -16.98
CA ARG A 386 -7.82 1.88 -16.95
C ARG A 386 -8.04 1.22 -15.58
N ASP A 387 -6.99 0.63 -14.99
CA ASP A 387 -7.10 -0.29 -13.86
C ASP A 387 -6.72 0.33 -12.51
N TYR A 388 -6.07 1.50 -12.50
CA TYR A 388 -5.51 2.11 -11.28
C TYR A 388 -5.88 3.60 -11.12
N ASP A 389 -6.91 4.10 -11.82
CA ASP A 389 -7.40 5.46 -11.59
C ASP A 389 -8.02 5.58 -10.20
N SER A 390 -7.56 6.55 -9.39
CA SER A 390 -8.00 6.70 -8.00
C SER A 390 -9.49 6.96 -7.89
N THR A 391 -10.09 7.68 -8.85
CA THR A 391 -11.53 7.95 -8.87
C THR A 391 -12.34 6.67 -9.05
N GLY A 392 -11.90 5.79 -9.98
CA GLY A 392 -12.52 4.49 -10.19
C GLY A 392 -12.37 3.55 -8.98
N GLN A 393 -11.20 3.56 -8.34
CA GLN A 393 -10.98 2.72 -7.15
C GLN A 393 -11.79 3.22 -5.94
N ALA A 394 -11.90 4.55 -5.74
CA ALA A 394 -12.75 5.13 -4.71
C ALA A 394 -14.24 4.78 -4.93
N ALA A 395 -14.73 4.84 -6.18
CA ALA A 395 -16.08 4.41 -6.51
C ALA A 395 -16.31 2.92 -6.24
N ALA A 396 -15.31 2.07 -6.50
CA ALA A 396 -15.38 0.64 -6.18
C ALA A 396 -15.45 0.39 -4.67
N LEU A 397 -14.67 1.12 -3.85
CA LEU A 397 -14.79 1.06 -2.39
C LEU A 397 -16.15 1.54 -1.90
N ARG A 398 -16.65 2.64 -2.44
CA ARG A 398 -17.98 3.15 -2.10
C ARG A 398 -19.09 2.12 -2.36
N ALA A 399 -18.99 1.35 -3.43
CA ALA A 399 -19.94 0.30 -3.77
C ALA A 399 -19.97 -0.88 -2.78
N LEU A 400 -18.94 -1.01 -1.90
CA LEU A 400 -18.90 -2.00 -0.84
C LEU A 400 -19.60 -1.56 0.45
N LEU A 401 -20.02 -0.30 0.55
CA LEU A 401 -20.75 0.16 1.72
C LEU A 401 -22.12 -0.54 1.79
N PRO A 402 -22.52 -1.03 2.97
CA PRO A 402 -23.83 -1.62 3.14
C PRO A 402 -24.92 -0.64 2.71
N VAL A 403 -25.87 -1.11 1.90
CA VAL A 403 -27.06 -0.32 1.58
C VAL A 403 -27.84 -0.14 2.89
N PRO A 404 -28.15 1.09 3.31
CA PRO A 404 -28.94 1.29 4.52
C PRO A 404 -30.28 0.57 4.36
N ILE A 405 -30.57 -0.35 5.30
CA ILE A 405 -31.90 -0.98 5.35
C ILE A 405 -32.88 0.12 5.72
N PRO A 406 -34.00 0.34 4.95
CA PRO A 406 -34.99 1.30 5.32
C PRO A 406 -35.51 0.99 6.73
N GLU A 407 -35.57 1.99 7.62
CA GLU A 407 -36.27 1.87 8.90
C GLU A 407 -37.72 1.44 8.63
N GLY A 408 -38.05 0.21 9.01
CA GLY A 408 -39.42 -0.33 8.82
C GLY A 408 -39.51 -1.76 8.30
N ALA A 409 -38.38 -2.40 7.92
CA ALA A 409 -38.34 -3.83 7.54
C ALA A 409 -37.84 -4.70 8.72
N SER A 410 -38.51 -4.60 9.86
CA SER A 410 -38.37 -5.65 10.90
C SER A 410 -39.21 -6.85 10.46
N ARG A 411 -38.50 -7.99 10.24
CA ARG A 411 -39.18 -9.30 10.22
C ARG A 411 -39.36 -9.81 11.62
#